data_68e98534c261a9ce444f862492e1be7a
#
_entry.id   68e98534c261a9ce444f862492e1be7a
#
_cell.length_a   1.000
_cell.length_b   1.000
_cell.length_c   1.000
_cell.angle_alpha   90.00
_cell.angle_beta   90.00
_cell.angle_gamma   90.00
#
_symmetry.space_group_name_H-M   'P 1'
#
loop_
_entity.id
_entity.type
_entity.pdbx_description
1 polymer ?
#
loop_
_entity_poly.entity_id
_entity_poly.type
_entity_poly.pdbx_seq_one_letter_code
_entity_poly.pdbx_strand_id
1 'polypeptide(L)'
;MYSFNASHSGSLDFGVMLAGGTYRLCWCSGMTMTGCAPADFQTDVGELTILGPFERQDRTCIAGVSCSVDAFDGLGLDLGHDRFMILSTCGVPGGSGGFGFGIRLGDVVTWESLSAPGGEYRLCWCYVFPNITFNASGGSSLSPGNESLPDCTVATDFLVDVGRLLL
;
A
#
# COMPACT_ATOMS: atom_id res chain seq x y z
N MET A 1 -12.52 11.58 0.03
CA MET A 1 -13.64 10.63 -0.02
C MET A 1 -13.38 9.77 -1.25
N TYR A 2 -13.10 8.51 -1.05
CA TYR A 2 -12.81 7.57 -2.14
C TYR A 2 -14.10 6.82 -2.50
N SER A 3 -14.43 6.73 -3.78
CA SER A 3 -15.60 6.01 -4.26
C SER A 3 -15.19 4.66 -4.85
N PHE A 4 -15.85 3.61 -4.46
CA PHE A 4 -15.64 2.26 -4.99
C PHE A 4 -16.73 1.95 -6.00
N ASN A 5 -16.36 1.41 -7.15
CA ASN A 5 -17.31 0.98 -8.16
C ASN A 5 -17.42 -0.56 -8.11
N ALA A 6 -18.51 -1.09 -7.59
CA ALA A 6 -18.77 -2.51 -7.63
C ALA A 6 -19.37 -2.84 -8.99
N SER A 7 -18.59 -3.45 -9.88
CA SER A 7 -19.14 -4.04 -11.10
C SER A 7 -19.94 -5.31 -10.77
N HIS A 8 -20.95 -5.62 -11.59
CA HIS A 8 -21.91 -6.73 -11.41
C HIS A 8 -21.31 -8.15 -11.34
N SER A 9 -19.98 -8.28 -11.39
CA SER A 9 -19.27 -9.56 -11.36
C SER A 9 -18.75 -9.97 -9.98
N GLY A 10 -19.13 -9.25 -8.91
CA GLY A 10 -18.76 -9.61 -7.53
C GLY A 10 -17.28 -9.38 -7.16
N SER A 11 -16.49 -8.79 -8.04
CA SER A 11 -15.14 -8.34 -7.74
C SER A 11 -15.17 -6.90 -7.29
N LEU A 12 -14.69 -6.64 -6.08
CA LEU A 12 -14.40 -5.29 -5.61
C LEU A 12 -13.06 -4.88 -6.23
N ASP A 13 -13.11 -4.10 -7.31
CA ASP A 13 -11.92 -3.49 -7.87
C ASP A 13 -11.56 -2.26 -7.03
N PHE A 14 -10.59 -2.43 -6.15
CA PHE A 14 -10.01 -1.35 -5.36
C PHE A 14 -8.91 -0.64 -6.18
N GLY A 15 -9.27 -0.05 -7.31
CA GLY A 15 -8.34 0.72 -8.14
C GLY A 15 -7.71 1.94 -7.46
N VAL A 16 -7.93 2.11 -6.15
CA VAL A 16 -7.32 3.13 -5.31
C VAL A 16 -6.55 2.42 -4.20
N MET A 17 -5.25 2.61 -4.17
CA MET A 17 -4.41 2.14 -3.07
C MET A 17 -4.69 2.98 -1.83
N LEU A 18 -5.35 2.37 -0.84
CA LEU A 18 -5.64 3.00 0.44
C LEU A 18 -4.50 2.69 1.42
N ALA A 19 -4.11 3.70 2.19
CA ALA A 19 -3.25 3.52 3.36
C ALA A 19 -3.96 2.69 4.43
N GLY A 20 -3.21 2.15 5.38
CA GLY A 20 -3.78 1.53 6.57
C GLY A 20 -4.73 2.49 7.29
N GLY A 21 -5.80 1.97 7.87
CA GLY A 21 -6.77 2.79 8.56
C GLY A 21 -8.15 2.16 8.65
N THR A 22 -9.06 2.90 9.29
CA THR A 22 -10.46 2.52 9.40
C THR A 22 -11.31 3.48 8.59
N TYR A 23 -12.10 2.93 7.69
CA TYR A 23 -12.91 3.65 6.71
C TYR A 23 -14.40 3.30 6.86
N ARG A 24 -15.28 4.23 6.50
CA ARG A 24 -16.72 3.96 6.43
C ARG A 24 -17.08 3.42 5.06
N LEU A 25 -17.82 2.32 5.05
CA LEU A 25 -18.42 1.77 3.85
C LEU A 25 -19.77 2.45 3.61
N CYS A 26 -19.89 3.15 2.49
CA CYS A 26 -21.11 3.83 2.11
C CYS A 26 -21.67 3.23 0.83
N TRP A 27 -22.98 3.12 0.77
CA TRP A 27 -23.71 2.55 -0.36
C TRP A 27 -24.62 3.57 -1.04
N CYS A 28 -24.85 3.37 -2.32
CA CYS A 28 -25.77 4.12 -3.17
C CYS A 28 -26.54 3.16 -4.09
N SER A 29 -27.82 3.43 -4.36
CA SER A 29 -28.70 2.53 -5.12
C SER A 29 -28.37 2.41 -6.61
N GLY A 30 -27.57 3.31 -7.18
CA GLY A 30 -27.15 3.27 -8.58
C GLY A 30 -28.28 3.30 -9.63
N MET A 31 -29.50 3.72 -9.25
CA MET A 31 -30.67 3.70 -10.15
C MET A 31 -30.64 4.74 -11.26
N THR A 32 -29.62 5.60 -11.32
CA THR A 32 -29.47 6.59 -12.39
C THR A 32 -28.55 6.04 -13.49
N MET A 33 -28.84 6.36 -14.76
CA MET A 33 -28.06 5.93 -15.92
C MET A 33 -26.58 6.42 -15.87
N THR A 34 -26.26 7.37 -15.01
CA THR A 34 -24.93 7.93 -14.81
C THR A 34 -24.16 7.31 -13.65
N GLY A 35 -24.73 6.30 -12.97
CA GLY A 35 -24.14 5.73 -11.75
C GLY A 35 -24.28 6.66 -10.54
N CYS A 36 -23.45 6.45 -9.50
CA CYS A 36 -23.47 7.22 -8.27
C CYS A 36 -22.35 8.28 -8.26
N ALA A 37 -22.69 9.51 -8.03
CA ALA A 37 -21.73 10.55 -7.68
C ALA A 37 -21.29 10.40 -6.21
N PRO A 38 -20.13 10.94 -5.79
CA PRO A 38 -19.67 10.85 -4.39
C PRO A 38 -20.68 11.33 -3.35
N ALA A 39 -21.53 12.31 -3.69
CA ALA A 39 -22.56 12.84 -2.80
C ALA A 39 -23.77 11.89 -2.61
N ASP A 40 -23.92 10.88 -3.46
CA ASP A 40 -25.03 9.93 -3.41
C ASP A 40 -24.80 8.77 -2.45
N PHE A 41 -23.54 8.58 -1.98
CA PHE A 41 -23.16 7.54 -1.02
C PHE A 41 -23.54 7.96 0.41
N GLN A 42 -24.84 8.01 0.70
CA GLN A 42 -25.37 8.48 1.99
C GLN A 42 -25.76 7.37 2.96
N THR A 43 -25.88 6.11 2.47
CA THR A 43 -26.24 4.99 3.32
C THR A 43 -24.97 4.35 3.89
N ASP A 44 -24.82 4.42 5.21
CA ASP A 44 -23.73 3.75 5.92
C ASP A 44 -24.04 2.25 6.02
N VAL A 45 -23.16 1.42 5.51
CA VAL A 45 -23.29 -0.05 5.53
C VAL A 45 -22.29 -0.73 6.44
N GLY A 46 -21.41 0.06 7.09
CA GLY A 46 -20.45 -0.50 8.06
C GLY A 46 -19.07 0.13 7.98
N GLU A 47 -18.11 -0.60 8.51
CA GLU A 47 -16.73 -0.18 8.66
C GLU A 47 -15.81 -1.15 7.91
N LEU A 48 -14.78 -0.62 7.25
CA LEU A 48 -13.70 -1.35 6.62
C LEU A 48 -12.38 -1.00 7.31
N THR A 49 -11.73 -1.99 7.89
CA THR A 49 -10.36 -1.85 8.41
C THR A 49 -9.38 -2.34 7.36
N ILE A 50 -8.45 -1.49 6.96
CA ILE A 50 -7.35 -1.82 6.04
C ILE A 50 -6.07 -1.91 6.85
N LEU A 51 -5.40 -3.07 6.78
CA LEU A 51 -4.09 -3.27 7.40
C LEU A 51 -3.02 -2.64 6.54
N GLY A 52 -2.05 -1.99 7.18
CA GLY A 52 -0.95 -1.31 6.51
C GLY A 52 -0.52 -0.04 7.26
N PRO A 53 0.50 0.67 6.75
CA PRO A 53 0.97 1.91 7.34
C PRO A 53 -0.05 3.03 7.17
N PHE A 54 -0.10 3.94 8.15
CA PHE A 54 -0.84 5.19 8.01
C PHE A 54 -0.16 6.11 6.98
N GLU A 55 -0.91 7.00 6.38
CA GLU A 55 -0.39 8.01 5.45
C GLU A 55 0.31 9.18 6.19
N ARG A 56 1.09 9.98 5.43
CA ARG A 56 1.71 11.25 5.88
C ARG A 56 2.77 11.11 6.96
N GLN A 57 3.53 10.04 6.92
CA GLN A 57 4.66 9.82 7.82
C GLN A 57 5.96 10.31 7.17
N ASP A 58 6.10 11.62 7.02
CA ASP A 58 7.26 12.24 6.37
C ASP A 58 8.55 12.03 7.17
N ARG A 59 9.66 11.85 6.47
CA ARG A 59 11.01 11.66 7.02
C ARG A 59 12.01 12.54 6.28
N THR A 60 13.18 12.75 6.90
CA THR A 60 14.29 13.50 6.30
C THR A 60 15.58 12.71 6.49
N CYS A 61 16.38 12.59 5.44
CA CYS A 61 17.68 11.95 5.46
C CYS A 61 18.72 12.85 4.77
N ILE A 62 19.98 12.44 4.81
CA ILE A 62 21.08 13.13 4.14
C ILE A 62 21.54 12.27 2.97
N ALA A 63 21.59 12.84 1.77
CA ALA A 63 22.10 12.17 0.59
C ALA A 63 23.57 11.74 0.76
N GLY A 64 23.91 10.57 0.24
CA GLY A 64 25.28 10.05 0.25
C GLY A 64 25.67 9.26 1.50
N VAL A 65 24.80 9.16 2.51
CA VAL A 65 25.03 8.39 3.74
C VAL A 65 23.90 7.40 4.00
N SER A 66 24.12 6.50 4.96
CA SER A 66 23.03 5.62 5.43
C SER A 66 21.94 6.45 6.11
N CYS A 67 20.72 6.03 5.94
CA CYS A 67 19.56 6.64 6.58
C CYS A 67 18.82 5.61 7.42
N SER A 68 18.64 5.94 8.69
CA SER A 68 17.82 5.16 9.60
C SER A 68 16.68 6.04 10.12
N VAL A 69 15.45 5.54 10.00
CA VAL A 69 14.25 6.24 10.46
C VAL A 69 13.49 5.35 11.43
N ASP A 70 12.77 5.97 12.35
CA ASP A 70 11.86 5.24 13.24
C ASP A 70 10.83 4.49 12.40
N ALA A 71 10.40 3.33 12.87
CA ALA A 71 9.39 2.52 12.20
C ALA A 71 8.12 3.33 11.97
N PHE A 72 7.39 2.93 10.94
CA PHE A 72 6.15 3.57 10.56
C PHE A 72 5.00 3.07 11.43
N ASP A 73 4.09 3.98 11.78
CA ASP A 73 2.84 3.65 12.45
C ASP A 73 1.83 3.07 11.45
N GLY A 74 0.97 2.16 11.91
CA GLY A 74 -0.04 1.54 11.09
C GLY A 74 -0.85 0.48 11.82
N LEU A 75 -1.76 -0.16 11.10
CA LEU A 75 -2.57 -1.27 11.60
C LEU A 75 -2.02 -2.59 11.07
N GLY A 76 -1.73 -3.53 11.97
CA GLY A 76 -1.32 -4.88 11.62
C GLY A 76 0.03 -4.97 10.89
N LEU A 77 0.92 -4.02 11.11
CA LEU A 77 2.26 -4.06 10.53
C LEU A 77 3.08 -5.21 11.12
N ASP A 78 3.77 -5.95 10.27
CA ASP A 78 4.56 -7.12 10.61
C ASP A 78 6.01 -6.99 10.14
N LEU A 79 6.95 -7.12 11.08
CA LEU A 79 8.40 -7.06 10.83
C LEU A 79 8.87 -8.05 9.75
N GLY A 80 8.23 -9.22 9.66
CA GLY A 80 8.60 -10.28 8.71
C GLY A 80 8.15 -10.01 7.28
N HIS A 81 7.06 -9.28 7.11
CA HIS A 81 6.34 -9.19 5.84
C HIS A 81 6.29 -7.77 5.25
N ASP A 82 6.46 -6.74 6.08
CA ASP A 82 6.51 -5.35 5.60
C ASP A 82 7.81 -5.05 4.87
N ARG A 83 7.69 -4.41 3.71
CA ARG A 83 8.82 -3.91 2.93
C ARG A 83 8.60 -2.44 2.61
N PHE A 84 9.68 -1.68 2.66
CA PHE A 84 9.67 -0.25 2.34
C PHE A 84 10.69 0.04 1.25
N MET A 85 10.31 0.87 0.28
CA MET A 85 11.17 1.33 -0.81
C MET A 85 11.04 2.83 -0.99
N ILE A 86 12.14 3.48 -1.33
CA ILE A 86 12.13 4.91 -1.69
C ILE A 86 12.02 5.01 -3.19
N LEU A 87 11.00 5.71 -3.68
CA LEU A 87 10.71 5.91 -5.11
C LEU A 87 10.42 7.39 -5.38
N SER A 88 10.51 7.81 -6.63
CA SER A 88 10.00 9.13 -7.04
C SER A 88 8.47 9.16 -7.00
N THR A 89 7.82 8.03 -7.30
CA THR A 89 6.36 7.83 -7.25
C THR A 89 6.12 6.36 -6.96
N CYS A 90 5.23 6.05 -6.02
CA CYS A 90 4.91 4.67 -5.67
C CYS A 90 4.28 3.94 -6.86
N GLY A 91 4.68 2.68 -7.05
CA GLY A 91 4.17 1.81 -8.13
C GLY A 91 4.71 2.11 -9.54
N VAL A 92 5.59 3.10 -9.70
CA VAL A 92 6.12 3.47 -11.02
C VAL A 92 7.55 2.95 -11.20
N PRO A 93 7.81 2.11 -12.23
CA PRO A 93 9.15 1.63 -12.53
C PRO A 93 10.08 2.77 -12.98
N GLY A 94 11.36 2.67 -12.63
CA GLY A 94 12.41 3.60 -13.08
C GLY A 94 12.59 4.85 -12.23
N GLY A 95 11.77 5.05 -11.20
CA GLY A 95 11.89 6.15 -10.25
C GLY A 95 12.78 5.89 -9.04
N SER A 96 13.39 4.71 -8.92
CA SER A 96 14.32 4.41 -7.84
C SER A 96 15.68 4.99 -8.18
N GLY A 97 15.99 6.16 -7.69
CA GLY A 97 17.31 6.81 -7.86
C GLY A 97 18.47 6.07 -7.19
N GLY A 98 18.54 4.73 -7.33
CA GLY A 98 19.59 3.92 -6.72
C GLY A 98 19.29 3.48 -5.28
N PHE A 99 18.03 3.57 -4.85
CA PHE A 99 17.62 3.11 -3.52
C PHE A 99 17.29 1.62 -3.55
N GLY A 100 17.93 0.88 -2.64
CA GLY A 100 17.55 -0.49 -2.31
C GLY A 100 16.31 -0.52 -1.39
N PHE A 101 15.96 -1.72 -0.97
CA PHE A 101 14.94 -1.91 0.07
C PHE A 101 15.45 -1.39 1.42
N GLY A 102 14.56 -0.75 2.16
CA GLY A 102 14.81 -0.49 3.58
C GLY A 102 14.77 -1.80 4.36
N ILE A 103 15.80 -2.05 5.15
CA ILE A 103 15.87 -3.20 6.05
C ILE A 103 15.24 -2.78 7.38
N ARG A 104 14.17 -3.43 7.78
CA ARG A 104 13.53 -3.20 9.07
C ARG A 104 14.15 -4.10 10.14
N LEU A 105 14.65 -3.48 11.19
CA LEU A 105 15.19 -4.15 12.38
C LEU A 105 14.49 -3.57 13.62
N GLY A 106 13.56 -4.31 14.17
CA GLY A 106 12.74 -3.81 15.28
C GLY A 106 11.94 -2.57 14.88
N ASP A 107 12.11 -1.49 15.62
CA ASP A 107 11.39 -0.23 15.42
C ASP A 107 12.16 0.77 14.51
N VAL A 108 13.09 0.29 13.70
CA VAL A 108 13.90 1.12 12.80
C VAL A 108 13.90 0.53 11.39
N VAL A 109 13.76 1.40 10.38
CA VAL A 109 13.97 1.05 8.96
C VAL A 109 15.23 1.75 8.47
N THR A 110 16.18 0.99 7.92
CA THR A 110 17.49 1.48 7.50
C THR A 110 17.74 1.23 6.03
N TRP A 111 18.23 2.25 5.33
CA TRP A 111 18.82 2.16 3.99
C TRP A 111 20.33 2.40 4.12
N GLU A 112 21.14 1.45 3.63
CA GLU A 112 22.60 1.48 3.84
C GLU A 112 23.30 2.64 3.11
N SER A 113 22.78 3.06 1.96
CA SER A 113 23.36 4.14 1.17
C SER A 113 22.31 4.81 0.30
N LEU A 114 22.10 6.10 0.49
CA LEU A 114 21.20 6.91 -0.31
C LEU A 114 22.01 7.69 -1.36
N SER A 115 22.34 7.05 -2.48
CA SER A 115 23.17 7.66 -3.53
C SER A 115 22.41 8.60 -4.47
N ALA A 116 21.12 8.85 -4.24
CA ALA A 116 20.34 9.77 -5.03
C ALA A 116 20.69 11.24 -4.77
N PRO A 117 20.45 12.11 -5.75
CA PRO A 117 20.52 13.56 -5.55
C PRO A 117 19.57 14.01 -4.45
N GLY A 118 19.92 15.12 -3.77
CA GLY A 118 18.99 15.79 -2.86
C GLY A 118 17.68 16.13 -3.59
N GLY A 119 16.56 15.93 -2.91
CA GLY A 119 15.25 16.14 -3.50
C GLY A 119 14.13 15.52 -2.68
N GLU A 120 12.93 15.54 -3.25
CA GLU A 120 11.73 14.97 -2.64
C GLU A 120 11.40 13.62 -3.30
N TYR A 121 11.23 12.60 -2.46
CA TYR A 121 10.91 11.23 -2.83
C TYR A 121 9.70 10.75 -2.05
N ARG A 122 9.18 9.56 -2.39
CA ARG A 122 8.09 8.90 -1.69
C ARG A 122 8.59 7.67 -0.95
N LEU A 123 8.09 7.48 0.25
CA LEU A 123 8.24 6.25 1.02
C LEU A 123 7.08 5.32 0.65
N CYS A 124 7.40 4.20 0.01
CA CYS A 124 6.41 3.29 -0.54
C CYS A 124 6.46 1.95 0.19
N TRP A 125 5.32 1.39 0.47
CA TRP A 125 5.17 0.14 1.21
C TRP A 125 4.55 -0.97 0.36
N CYS A 126 4.97 -2.19 0.66
CA CYS A 126 4.44 -3.44 0.11
C CYS A 126 4.42 -4.50 1.19
N TYR A 127 3.40 -5.36 1.19
CA TYR A 127 3.27 -6.51 2.08
C TYR A 127 3.59 -7.79 1.35
N VAL A 128 4.56 -8.56 1.86
CA VAL A 128 4.90 -9.89 1.34
C VAL A 128 3.92 -10.89 1.95
N PHE A 129 3.03 -11.43 1.13
CA PHE A 129 2.14 -12.48 1.61
C PHE A 129 2.93 -13.76 1.88
N PRO A 130 2.83 -14.34 3.08
CA PRO A 130 3.40 -15.66 3.31
C PRO A 130 2.75 -16.63 2.31
N ASN A 131 3.55 -17.53 1.71
CA ASN A 131 3.05 -18.58 0.80
C ASN A 131 2.01 -19.42 1.54
N ILE A 132 0.76 -19.00 1.50
CA ILE A 132 -0.35 -19.78 2.01
C ILE A 132 -0.66 -20.81 0.93
N THR A 133 -0.08 -22.00 1.05
CA THR A 133 -0.57 -23.16 0.32
C THR A 133 -1.94 -23.50 0.90
N PHE A 134 -3.00 -23.04 0.24
CA PHE A 134 -4.34 -23.48 0.55
C PHE A 134 -4.44 -24.97 0.23
N ASN A 135 -4.26 -25.82 1.21
CA ASN A 135 -4.62 -27.22 1.08
C ASN A 135 -6.15 -27.30 0.92
N ALA A 136 -6.56 -27.64 -0.27
CA ALA A 136 -7.95 -27.79 -0.67
C ALA A 136 -8.58 -29.03 0.00
N SER A 137 -8.83 -28.94 1.31
CA SER A 137 -9.65 -29.93 2.05
C SER A 137 -10.72 -29.19 2.84
N GLY A 138 -11.68 -28.61 2.12
CA GLY A 138 -12.86 -27.97 2.75
C GLY A 138 -13.36 -26.76 1.99
N GLY A 139 -14.08 -26.98 0.95
CA GLY A 139 -15.10 -26.18 0.27
C GLY A 139 -15.05 -24.66 0.40
N SER A 140 -14.43 -24.01 -0.52
CA SER A 140 -14.76 -22.77 -1.22
C SER A 140 -13.55 -22.40 -2.07
N SER A 141 -13.61 -22.77 -3.34
CA SER A 141 -12.66 -22.37 -4.37
C SER A 141 -12.80 -20.86 -4.60
N LEU A 142 -12.06 -20.06 -3.89
CA LEU A 142 -11.52 -18.82 -4.42
C LEU A 142 -10.18 -19.21 -5.02
N SER A 143 -10.18 -19.66 -6.26
CA SER A 143 -9.01 -19.56 -7.12
C SER A 143 -8.75 -18.09 -7.27
N PRO A 144 -7.67 -17.51 -6.73
CA PRO A 144 -7.20 -16.23 -7.20
C PRO A 144 -6.92 -16.47 -8.69
N GLY A 145 -7.65 -15.80 -9.56
CA GLY A 145 -7.31 -15.76 -10.97
C GLY A 145 -5.84 -15.40 -11.02
N ASN A 146 -5.08 -16.08 -11.79
CA ASN A 146 -3.67 -16.07 -12.17
C ASN A 146 -2.85 -14.78 -11.90
N GLU A 147 -3.23 -13.99 -10.90
CA GLU A 147 -2.51 -12.82 -10.40
C GLU A 147 -1.59 -13.31 -9.27
N SER A 148 -0.30 -13.38 -9.57
CA SER A 148 0.72 -13.62 -8.55
C SER A 148 0.64 -12.46 -7.55
N LEU A 149 0.44 -12.79 -6.26
CA LEU A 149 0.53 -11.81 -5.18
C LEU A 149 1.91 -11.12 -5.25
N PRO A 150 1.99 -9.81 -4.94
CA PRO A 150 3.25 -9.10 -4.98
C PRO A 150 4.26 -9.75 -4.03
N ASP A 151 5.45 -10.00 -4.53
CA ASP A 151 6.58 -10.51 -3.73
C ASP A 151 7.45 -9.38 -3.17
N CYS A 152 7.08 -8.13 -3.44
CA CYS A 152 7.77 -6.92 -3.01
C CYS A 152 9.23 -6.85 -3.49
N THR A 153 9.49 -7.29 -4.72
CA THR A 153 10.84 -7.31 -5.30
C THR A 153 11.06 -6.20 -6.34
N VAL A 154 10.01 -5.66 -6.93
CA VAL A 154 10.09 -4.62 -7.96
C VAL A 154 9.29 -3.37 -7.57
N ALA A 155 9.66 -2.22 -8.12
CA ALA A 155 9.03 -0.93 -7.79
C ALA A 155 7.51 -0.92 -7.98
N THR A 156 7.00 -1.69 -8.95
CA THR A 156 5.56 -1.83 -9.23
C THR A 156 4.77 -2.50 -8.12
N ASP A 157 5.42 -3.20 -7.19
CA ASP A 157 4.76 -3.85 -6.06
C ASP A 157 4.50 -2.87 -4.91
N PHE A 158 5.25 -1.76 -4.86
CA PHE A 158 5.21 -0.77 -3.79
C PHE A 158 4.20 0.33 -4.08
N LEU A 159 2.93 0.01 -3.93
CA LEU A 159 1.82 0.84 -4.36
C LEU A 159 1.32 1.82 -3.29
N VAL A 160 1.51 1.50 -2.00
CA VAL A 160 0.99 2.30 -0.91
C VAL A 160 1.98 3.40 -0.54
N ASP A 161 1.53 4.64 -0.63
CA ASP A 161 2.29 5.82 -0.26
C ASP A 161 2.17 6.08 1.25
N VAL A 162 3.29 5.97 1.96
CA VAL A 162 3.38 6.15 3.42
C VAL A 162 3.65 7.60 3.77
N GLY A 163 4.39 8.31 2.92
CA GLY A 163 4.79 9.68 3.17
C GLY A 163 5.94 10.13 2.29
N ARG A 164 6.40 11.32 2.55
CA ARG A 164 7.49 11.97 1.83
C ARG A 164 8.84 11.70 2.50
N LEU A 165 9.86 11.47 1.70
CA LEU A 165 11.25 11.52 2.12
C LEU A 165 11.93 12.73 1.50
N LEU A 166 12.50 13.59 2.32
CA LEU A 166 13.37 14.69 1.89
C LEU A 166 14.84 14.25 2.04
N LEU A 167 15.62 14.35 0.97
CA LEU A 167 17.07 14.15 0.97
C LEU A 167 17.80 15.47 0.87
#